data_c5f8087c28a0802f0db8d568ce1d5feb
#
_entry.id   c5f8087c28a0802f0db8d568ce1d5feb
#
_cell.length_a   1.000
_cell.length_b   1.000
_cell.length_c   1.000
_cell.angle_alpha   90.00
_cell.angle_beta   90.00
_cell.angle_gamma   90.00
#
_symmetry.space_group_name_H-M   'P 1'
#
loop_
_entity.id
_entity.type
_entity.pdbx_description
1 polymer ?
#
loop_
_entity_poly.entity_id
_entity_poly.type
_entity_poly.pdbx_seq_one_letter_code
_entity_poly.pdbx_strand_id
1 'polypeptide(L)'
;MKKGIIALGLLASLSAYSQESYVPQAGEGIVYFLPKTKVAIDIIATKVDYQPGDFSLYASRYLRLNNISSQPESHWEIKDIQVRLVGVPDSTKAYIMKLKDKSMASNVELTDKGIVKAINTTSTEKESLPDYKLEKPQPHENARKYMTEDILMAGSSAKMAELTAREIYNIRDSKNTILRGQAETMPKDGASLQLVIDQLNKQEKALMQAFTGTTDRTDKVFTILVEPSNDTQEQVAARFSTQLGVLPTNNLAGDPIYVSIRNTSTLPMPEEDKKKKKNDGWYNVSSPNFSKDGKYLVFVSART
;
A
#
# COMPACT_ATOMS: atom_id res chain seq x y z
N MET A 1 -2.65 50.05 10.89
CA MET A 1 -3.45 49.32 9.92
C MET A 1 -2.92 47.89 9.85
N LYS A 2 -3.64 46.95 10.47
CA LYS A 2 -3.25 45.52 10.54
C LYS A 2 -3.86 44.81 9.33
N LYS A 3 -3.02 44.29 8.44
CA LYS A 3 -3.46 43.43 7.33
C LYS A 3 -3.55 42.00 7.84
N GLY A 4 -4.77 41.52 8.03
CA GLY A 4 -5.04 40.11 8.33
C GLY A 4 -4.92 39.26 7.06
N ILE A 5 -4.07 38.24 7.13
CA ILE A 5 -3.97 37.19 6.12
C ILE A 5 -5.00 36.13 6.49
N ILE A 6 -6.06 36.02 5.68
CA ILE A 6 -7.04 34.93 5.78
C ILE A 6 -6.43 33.71 5.08
N ALA A 7 -5.95 32.74 5.86
CA ALA A 7 -5.58 31.43 5.36
C ALA A 7 -6.87 30.63 5.13
N LEU A 8 -7.26 30.44 3.87
CA LEU A 8 -8.37 29.59 3.46
C LEU A 8 -7.91 28.14 3.53
N GLY A 9 -8.16 27.49 4.67
CA GLY A 9 -7.92 26.06 4.84
C GLY A 9 -8.96 25.26 4.03
N LEU A 10 -8.51 24.61 2.96
CA LEU A 10 -9.31 23.61 2.24
C LEU A 10 -9.39 22.36 3.13
N LEU A 11 -10.48 22.27 3.90
CA LEU A 11 -10.89 21.03 4.57
C LEU A 11 -11.37 20.07 3.49
N ALA A 12 -10.48 19.19 3.04
CA ALA A 12 -10.87 17.99 2.33
C ALA A 12 -11.71 17.14 3.31
N SER A 13 -13.02 17.19 3.15
CA SER A 13 -13.93 16.29 3.81
C SER A 13 -13.70 14.87 3.29
N LEU A 14 -12.83 14.14 3.98
CA LEU A 14 -12.86 12.69 3.98
C LEU A 14 -14.25 12.31 4.51
N SER A 15 -15.14 11.91 3.60
CA SER A 15 -16.35 11.19 3.95
C SER A 15 -15.90 9.88 4.58
N ALA A 16 -15.57 9.94 5.87
CA ALA A 16 -15.60 8.75 6.70
C ALA A 16 -17.04 8.26 6.59
N TYR A 17 -17.24 7.16 5.84
CA TYR A 17 -18.43 6.36 6.02
C TYR A 17 -18.41 5.94 7.49
N SER A 18 -19.10 6.72 8.33
CA SER A 18 -19.43 6.30 9.69
C SER A 18 -20.33 5.08 9.48
N GLN A 19 -19.75 3.91 9.62
CA GLN A 19 -20.49 2.69 9.81
C GLN A 19 -21.22 2.92 11.15
N GLU A 20 -22.51 3.23 11.09
CA GLU A 20 -23.35 3.19 12.28
C GLU A 20 -23.21 1.79 12.86
N SER A 21 -22.49 1.71 13.97
CA SER A 21 -22.45 0.50 14.78
C SER A 21 -23.87 0.27 15.24
N TYR A 22 -24.53 -0.76 14.71
CA TYR A 22 -25.81 -1.21 15.20
C TYR A 22 -25.64 -1.58 16.68
N VAL A 23 -26.11 -0.71 17.57
CA VAL A 23 -26.17 -1.00 19.00
C VAL A 23 -27.45 -1.80 19.19
N PRO A 24 -27.39 -3.09 19.56
CA PRO A 24 -28.59 -3.85 19.88
C PRO A 24 -29.32 -3.15 21.01
N GLN A 25 -30.57 -2.71 20.79
CA GLN A 25 -31.43 -2.31 21.90
C GLN A 25 -31.63 -3.53 22.77
N ALA A 26 -31.57 -3.32 24.11
CA ALA A 26 -31.67 -4.34 25.12
C ALA A 26 -33.06 -5.01 25.12
N GLY A 27 -33.25 -5.95 24.21
CA GLY A 27 -34.31 -6.92 24.16
C GLY A 27 -33.71 -8.32 24.35
N GLU A 28 -34.52 -9.26 24.80
CA GLU A 28 -34.10 -10.63 25.17
C GLU A 28 -33.53 -11.45 23.98
N GLY A 29 -32.36 -11.09 23.48
CA GLY A 29 -31.73 -11.87 22.41
C GLY A 29 -30.47 -11.23 21.81
N ILE A 30 -29.68 -12.04 21.09
CA ILE A 30 -28.50 -11.61 20.34
C ILE A 30 -28.91 -11.38 18.89
N VAL A 31 -28.73 -10.16 18.41
CA VAL A 31 -28.96 -9.84 17.00
C VAL A 31 -27.70 -10.24 16.19
N TYR A 32 -27.89 -10.96 15.10
CA TYR A 32 -26.81 -11.34 14.19
C TYR A 32 -27.26 -11.22 12.73
N PHE A 33 -26.26 -11.09 11.86
CA PHE A 33 -26.47 -11.06 10.41
C PHE A 33 -25.93 -12.31 9.77
N LEU A 34 -26.61 -12.79 8.72
CA LEU A 34 -26.01 -13.78 7.83
C LEU A 34 -24.96 -13.09 6.95
N PRO A 35 -23.82 -13.76 6.69
CA PRO A 35 -22.83 -13.21 5.80
C PRO A 35 -23.30 -13.30 4.34
N LYS A 36 -23.02 -12.24 3.56
CA LYS A 36 -22.96 -12.32 2.10
C LYS A 36 -21.53 -12.17 1.63
N THR A 37 -21.15 -12.90 0.61
CA THR A 37 -19.80 -12.85 0.03
C THR A 37 -19.67 -11.66 -0.91
N LYS A 38 -18.62 -10.87 -0.74
CA LYS A 38 -18.16 -9.87 -1.72
C LYS A 38 -16.76 -10.21 -2.20
N VAL A 39 -16.44 -9.75 -3.40
CA VAL A 39 -15.09 -9.78 -3.93
C VAL A 39 -14.38 -8.51 -3.46
N ALA A 40 -13.30 -8.66 -2.70
CA ALA A 40 -12.41 -7.57 -2.35
C ALA A 40 -11.25 -7.54 -3.35
N ILE A 41 -11.08 -6.41 -3.99
CA ILE A 41 -9.97 -6.13 -4.90
C ILE A 41 -9.03 -5.18 -4.15
N ASP A 42 -7.87 -5.69 -3.76
CA ASP A 42 -6.86 -4.93 -3.06
C ASP A 42 -5.82 -4.44 -4.08
N ILE A 43 -5.85 -3.16 -4.39
CA ILE A 43 -4.91 -2.50 -5.28
C ILE A 43 -3.78 -1.96 -4.42
N ILE A 44 -2.58 -2.49 -4.59
CA ILE A 44 -1.37 -2.01 -3.94
C ILE A 44 -0.72 -1.01 -4.89
N ALA A 45 -0.75 0.26 -4.51
CA ALA A 45 -0.16 1.33 -5.29
C ALA A 45 0.98 2.00 -4.51
N THR A 46 2.09 2.24 -5.20
CA THR A 46 3.27 2.90 -4.65
C THR A 46 3.25 4.37 -5.04
N LYS A 47 3.34 5.24 -4.04
CA LYS A 47 3.67 6.64 -4.26
C LYS A 47 5.18 6.77 -4.34
N VAL A 48 5.67 7.35 -5.41
CA VAL A 48 7.08 7.64 -5.65
C VAL A 48 7.28 9.14 -5.55
N ASP A 49 8.01 9.59 -4.54
CA ASP A 49 8.32 11.00 -4.31
C ASP A 49 9.82 11.21 -4.49
N TYR A 50 10.22 11.90 -5.55
CA TYR A 50 11.60 12.28 -5.80
C TYR A 50 11.86 13.70 -5.32
N GLN A 51 12.96 13.89 -4.58
CA GLN A 51 13.48 15.18 -4.18
C GLN A 51 14.88 15.36 -4.76
N PRO A 52 15.15 16.43 -5.54
CA PRO A 52 16.46 16.67 -6.10
C PRO A 52 17.48 16.98 -5.01
N GLY A 53 18.71 16.59 -5.23
CA GLY A 53 19.81 16.94 -4.36
C GLY A 53 20.22 18.41 -4.53
N ASP A 54 20.86 19.00 -3.49
CA ASP A 54 21.33 20.40 -3.48
C ASP A 54 22.25 20.72 -4.68
N PHE A 55 22.93 19.69 -5.21
CA PHE A 55 23.89 19.81 -6.32
C PHE A 55 23.45 19.10 -7.60
N SER A 56 22.16 18.82 -7.77
CA SER A 56 21.61 18.12 -8.94
C SER A 56 21.98 18.78 -10.27
N LEU A 57 21.97 20.11 -10.33
CA LEU A 57 22.40 20.89 -11.50
C LEU A 57 23.87 20.68 -11.91
N TYR A 58 24.70 20.21 -11.00
CA TYR A 58 26.14 20.00 -11.22
C TYR A 58 26.51 18.53 -11.40
N ALA A 59 25.53 17.62 -11.33
CA ALA A 59 25.74 16.16 -11.40
C ALA A 59 26.43 15.73 -12.69
N SER A 60 26.00 16.25 -13.84
CA SER A 60 26.63 15.96 -15.13
C SER A 60 28.05 16.50 -15.23
N ARG A 61 28.28 17.71 -14.71
CA ARG A 61 29.59 18.38 -14.80
C ARG A 61 30.66 17.67 -13.99
N TYR A 62 30.38 17.34 -12.74
CA TYR A 62 31.40 16.86 -11.79
C TYR A 62 31.43 15.35 -11.61
N LEU A 63 30.27 14.66 -11.76
CA LEU A 63 30.17 13.20 -11.60
C LEU A 63 29.83 12.45 -12.88
N ARG A 64 29.67 13.16 -14.01
CA ARG A 64 29.27 12.59 -15.31
C ARG A 64 27.93 11.83 -15.25
N LEU A 65 27.04 12.22 -14.32
CA LEU A 65 25.71 11.67 -14.19
C LEU A 65 24.75 12.48 -15.07
N ASN A 66 24.29 11.86 -16.13
CA ASN A 66 23.26 12.44 -17.00
C ASN A 66 21.88 11.98 -16.49
N ASN A 67 20.83 12.70 -16.87
CA ASN A 67 19.43 12.37 -16.53
C ASN A 67 19.07 12.50 -15.03
N ILE A 68 19.76 13.38 -14.31
CA ILE A 68 19.35 13.76 -12.95
C ILE A 68 18.38 14.93 -13.06
N SER A 69 17.15 14.76 -12.55
CA SER A 69 16.18 15.84 -12.48
C SER A 69 16.61 16.86 -11.42
N SER A 70 16.44 18.15 -11.74
CA SER A 70 16.63 19.24 -10.80
C SER A 70 15.31 19.74 -10.19
N GLN A 71 14.20 19.07 -10.54
CA GLN A 71 12.88 19.40 -10.04
C GLN A 71 12.33 18.22 -9.23
N PRO A 72 11.57 18.48 -8.17
CA PRO A 72 10.86 17.44 -7.44
C PRO A 72 9.78 16.82 -8.35
N GLU A 73 9.63 15.52 -8.25
CA GLU A 73 8.66 14.75 -9.01
C GLU A 73 7.89 13.83 -8.06
N SER A 74 6.61 13.70 -8.30
CA SER A 74 5.75 12.79 -7.54
C SER A 74 4.79 12.10 -8.48
N HIS A 75 4.73 10.77 -8.40
CA HIS A 75 3.79 9.99 -9.20
C HIS A 75 3.40 8.71 -8.46
N TRP A 76 2.37 8.04 -8.98
CA TRP A 76 1.88 6.77 -8.49
C TRP A 76 2.10 5.68 -9.52
N GLU A 77 2.39 4.49 -9.03
CA GLU A 77 2.53 3.26 -9.81
C GLU A 77 1.64 2.17 -9.20
N ILE A 78 0.97 1.36 -10.02
CA ILE A 78 0.34 0.14 -9.52
C ILE A 78 1.43 -0.91 -9.34
N LYS A 79 1.61 -1.38 -8.10
CA LYS A 79 2.60 -2.41 -7.76
C LYS A 79 2.03 -3.81 -7.92
N ASP A 80 0.81 -4.01 -7.42
CA ASP A 80 0.14 -5.32 -7.45
C ASP A 80 -1.38 -5.16 -7.30
N ILE A 81 -2.12 -6.15 -7.77
CA ILE A 81 -3.56 -6.24 -7.60
C ILE A 81 -3.88 -7.64 -7.11
N GLN A 82 -4.48 -7.74 -5.94
CA GLN A 82 -4.89 -9.00 -5.35
C GLN A 82 -6.40 -9.07 -5.17
N VAL A 83 -6.94 -10.26 -5.36
CA VAL A 83 -8.38 -10.52 -5.25
C VAL A 83 -8.61 -11.55 -4.16
N ARG A 84 -9.52 -11.24 -3.24
CA ARG A 84 -9.92 -12.14 -2.17
C ARG A 84 -11.41 -12.04 -1.91
N LEU A 85 -11.93 -13.05 -1.23
CA LEU A 85 -13.32 -13.06 -0.79
C LEU A 85 -13.43 -12.54 0.62
N VAL A 86 -14.47 -11.78 0.86
CA VAL A 86 -14.81 -11.27 2.19
C VAL A 86 -16.27 -11.49 2.50
N GLY A 87 -16.54 -11.99 3.70
CA GLY A 87 -17.88 -12.03 4.27
C GLY A 87 -18.26 -10.65 4.79
N VAL A 88 -19.37 -10.11 4.31
CA VAL A 88 -19.95 -8.87 4.85
C VAL A 88 -21.34 -9.15 5.40
N PRO A 89 -21.81 -8.44 6.42
CA PRO A 89 -23.16 -8.64 6.95
C PRO A 89 -24.20 -8.30 5.87
N ASP A 90 -25.14 -9.18 5.69
CA ASP A 90 -26.32 -8.92 4.85
C ASP A 90 -27.38 -8.22 5.70
N SER A 91 -27.53 -6.90 5.52
CA SER A 91 -28.51 -6.08 6.25
C SER A 91 -29.95 -6.52 6.01
N THR A 92 -30.23 -7.25 4.95
CA THR A 92 -31.57 -7.80 4.64
C THR A 92 -31.86 -9.10 5.39
N LYS A 93 -30.81 -9.74 5.96
CA LYS A 93 -30.89 -11.02 6.66
C LYS A 93 -30.41 -10.89 8.12
N ALA A 94 -31.09 -10.00 8.85
CA ALA A 94 -30.89 -9.83 10.29
C ALA A 94 -31.82 -10.75 11.07
N TYR A 95 -31.29 -11.46 12.06
CA TYR A 95 -32.01 -12.40 12.88
C TYR A 95 -31.75 -12.14 14.35
N ILE A 96 -32.73 -12.53 15.21
CA ILE A 96 -32.62 -12.43 16.68
C ILE A 96 -32.57 -13.86 17.21
N MET A 97 -31.50 -14.23 17.87
CA MET A 97 -31.40 -15.45 18.64
C MET A 97 -31.97 -15.19 20.05
N LYS A 98 -33.18 -15.71 20.32
CA LYS A 98 -33.77 -15.63 21.67
C LYS A 98 -33.12 -16.70 22.56
N LEU A 99 -32.56 -16.24 23.66
CA LEU A 99 -31.94 -17.11 24.67
C LEU A 99 -33.00 -17.57 25.63
N LYS A 100 -33.35 -18.85 25.63
CA LYS A 100 -34.33 -19.43 26.54
C LYS A 100 -33.83 -19.52 28.01
N ASP A 101 -32.50 -19.51 28.18
CA ASP A 101 -31.86 -19.61 29.47
C ASP A 101 -30.56 -18.79 29.47
N LYS A 102 -30.33 -18.04 30.54
CA LYS A 102 -29.10 -17.21 30.68
C LYS A 102 -27.79 -18.02 30.65
N SER A 103 -27.88 -19.30 30.92
CA SER A 103 -26.74 -20.23 30.87
C SER A 103 -26.31 -20.61 29.45
N MET A 104 -27.19 -20.49 28.45
CA MET A 104 -26.85 -20.75 27.04
C MET A 104 -26.32 -19.54 26.30
N ALA A 105 -26.39 -18.35 26.88
CA ALA A 105 -25.92 -17.10 26.29
C ALA A 105 -24.41 -16.99 26.19
N SER A 106 -23.67 -17.87 26.85
CA SER A 106 -22.26 -17.67 27.08
C SER A 106 -21.33 -18.02 25.91
N ASN A 107 -21.87 -18.59 24.80
CA ASN A 107 -21.03 -19.17 23.76
C ASN A 107 -21.43 -18.79 22.31
N VAL A 108 -21.97 -17.59 22.10
CA VAL A 108 -22.14 -17.05 20.74
C VAL A 108 -21.07 -15.99 20.51
N GLU A 109 -20.12 -16.31 19.67
CA GLU A 109 -19.05 -15.39 19.24
C GLU A 109 -19.46 -14.74 17.92
N LEU A 110 -19.48 -13.40 17.89
CA LEU A 110 -19.76 -12.60 16.70
C LEU A 110 -18.47 -11.92 16.24
N THR A 111 -18.38 -11.65 14.95
CA THR A 111 -17.40 -10.71 14.42
C THR A 111 -17.74 -9.28 14.86
N ASP A 112 -16.80 -8.34 14.74
CA ASP A 112 -17.03 -6.92 15.01
C ASP A 112 -18.19 -6.34 14.18
N LYS A 113 -18.55 -7.02 13.08
CA LYS A 113 -19.62 -6.64 12.16
C LYS A 113 -20.94 -7.35 12.44
N GLY A 114 -21.05 -8.11 13.56
CA GLY A 114 -22.27 -8.81 13.94
C GLY A 114 -22.58 -10.08 13.12
N ILE A 115 -21.61 -10.66 12.45
CA ILE A 115 -21.75 -11.98 11.80
C ILE A 115 -21.41 -13.05 12.82
N VAL A 116 -22.18 -14.16 12.83
CA VAL A 116 -21.89 -15.30 13.72
C VAL A 116 -20.56 -15.93 13.32
N LYS A 117 -19.63 -16.02 14.27
CA LYS A 117 -18.33 -16.63 14.14
C LYS A 117 -18.29 -18.04 14.70
N ALA A 118 -18.89 -18.24 15.87
CA ALA A 118 -19.00 -19.53 16.51
C ALA A 118 -20.22 -19.59 17.45
N ILE A 119 -20.77 -20.80 17.60
CA ILE A 119 -21.86 -21.10 18.56
C ILE A 119 -21.43 -22.31 19.36
N ASN A 120 -21.43 -22.19 20.69
CA ASN A 120 -21.02 -23.23 21.64
C ASN A 120 -19.56 -23.73 21.45
N THR A 121 -18.74 -22.94 20.79
CA THR A 121 -17.31 -23.20 20.60
C THR A 121 -16.58 -21.86 20.46
N THR A 122 -15.27 -21.88 20.60
CA THR A 122 -14.42 -20.70 20.35
C THR A 122 -13.84 -20.82 18.95
N SER A 123 -13.97 -19.76 18.14
CA SER A 123 -13.33 -19.74 16.84
C SER A 123 -11.84 -19.44 17.01
N THR A 124 -11.00 -20.32 16.49
CA THR A 124 -9.55 -20.10 16.42
C THR A 124 -9.14 -19.27 15.20
N GLU A 125 -10.05 -19.07 14.25
CA GLU A 125 -9.79 -18.25 13.06
C GLU A 125 -9.78 -16.78 13.44
N LYS A 126 -8.61 -16.18 13.34
CA LYS A 126 -8.48 -14.73 13.33
C LYS A 126 -8.78 -14.25 11.89
N GLU A 127 -9.67 -13.28 11.74
CA GLU A 127 -9.77 -12.52 10.49
C GLU A 127 -8.42 -11.81 10.27
N SER A 128 -7.47 -12.49 9.68
CA SER A 128 -6.22 -11.86 9.30
C SER A 128 -6.41 -11.17 7.95
N LEU A 129 -6.25 -9.87 7.93
CA LEU A 129 -6.00 -9.17 6.68
C LEU A 129 -4.72 -9.76 6.06
N PRO A 130 -4.65 -9.88 4.73
CA PRO A 130 -3.44 -10.34 4.07
C PRO A 130 -2.25 -9.49 4.52
N ASP A 131 -1.15 -10.16 4.88
CA ASP A 131 0.09 -9.47 5.22
C ASP A 131 0.80 -9.05 3.93
N TYR A 132 0.49 -7.84 3.47
CA TYR A 132 1.19 -7.25 2.33
C TYR A 132 2.54 -6.73 2.81
N LYS A 133 3.61 -7.16 2.14
CA LYS A 133 4.96 -6.59 2.33
C LYS A 133 5.02 -5.20 1.72
N LEU A 134 4.56 -4.21 2.49
CA LEU A 134 4.47 -2.82 2.05
C LEU A 134 5.81 -2.11 2.22
N GLU A 135 6.26 -1.44 1.17
CA GLU A 135 7.41 -0.53 1.24
C GLU A 135 7.04 0.72 2.04
N LYS A 136 8.00 1.15 2.86
CA LYS A 136 7.91 2.38 3.65
C LYS A 136 9.11 3.27 3.31
N PRO A 137 8.95 4.58 3.42
CA PRO A 137 10.07 5.50 3.24
C PRO A 137 11.25 5.08 4.09
N GLN A 138 12.43 5.07 3.51
CA GLN A 138 13.66 4.78 4.22
C GLN A 138 14.29 6.10 4.70
N PRO A 139 14.83 6.14 5.92
CA PRO A 139 15.52 7.34 6.39
C PRO A 139 16.74 7.61 5.50
N HIS A 140 16.83 8.84 5.02
CA HIS A 140 17.98 9.31 4.24
C HIS A 140 19.03 9.92 5.16
N GLU A 141 20.29 9.61 4.88
CA GLU A 141 21.40 10.24 5.57
C GLU A 141 21.58 11.69 5.11
N ASN A 142 21.82 12.58 6.06
CA ASN A 142 22.11 13.95 5.72
C ASN A 142 23.55 14.09 5.20
N ALA A 143 23.71 14.44 3.93
CA ALA A 143 25.01 14.60 3.28
C ALA A 143 25.93 15.57 4.02
N ARG A 144 25.39 16.62 4.63
CA ARG A 144 26.16 17.64 5.35
C ARG A 144 26.96 17.09 6.54
N LYS A 145 26.56 15.95 7.11
CA LYS A 145 27.33 15.27 8.18
C LYS A 145 28.69 14.76 7.72
N TYR A 146 28.84 14.56 6.41
CA TYR A 146 30.05 14.00 5.80
C TYR A 146 30.82 15.01 4.96
N MET A 147 30.37 16.27 4.93
CA MET A 147 31.06 17.35 4.27
C MET A 147 32.18 17.90 5.19
N THR A 148 33.35 18.08 4.64
CA THR A 148 34.48 18.71 5.33
C THR A 148 34.23 20.21 5.55
N GLU A 149 35.00 20.83 6.42
CA GLU A 149 34.92 22.28 6.68
C GLU A 149 35.11 23.07 5.38
N ASP A 150 36.08 22.69 4.53
CA ASP A 150 36.34 23.35 3.25
C ASP A 150 35.12 23.32 2.30
N ILE A 151 34.37 22.21 2.32
CA ILE A 151 33.11 22.09 1.56
C ILE A 151 32.06 23.06 2.12
N LEU A 152 31.86 23.05 3.44
CA LEU A 152 30.83 23.84 4.09
C LEU A 152 31.07 25.32 4.04
N MET A 153 32.34 25.74 4.00
CA MET A 153 32.76 27.16 3.93
C MET A 153 32.95 27.66 2.48
N ALA A 154 32.68 26.85 1.47
CA ALA A 154 32.82 27.24 0.07
C ALA A 154 31.87 28.40 -0.27
N GLY A 155 32.40 29.41 -0.94
CA GLY A 155 31.69 30.67 -1.23
C GLY A 155 30.60 30.60 -2.30
N SER A 156 30.33 29.41 -2.88
CA SER A 156 29.27 29.22 -3.87
C SER A 156 28.83 27.76 -3.95
N SER A 157 27.57 27.53 -4.36
CA SER A 157 27.03 26.15 -4.58
C SER A 157 27.83 25.37 -5.62
N ALA A 158 28.33 26.03 -6.66
CA ALA A 158 29.19 25.39 -7.67
C ALA A 158 30.52 24.90 -7.06
N LYS A 159 31.11 25.68 -6.16
CA LYS A 159 32.35 25.29 -5.49
C LYS A 159 32.10 24.21 -4.44
N MET A 160 31.01 24.29 -3.71
CA MET A 160 30.59 23.19 -2.82
C MET A 160 30.41 21.89 -3.58
N ALA A 161 29.72 21.92 -4.72
CA ALA A 161 29.52 20.73 -5.57
C ALA A 161 30.84 20.17 -6.08
N GLU A 162 31.78 21.04 -6.54
CA GLU A 162 33.12 20.61 -6.99
C GLU A 162 33.86 19.88 -5.88
N LEU A 163 33.92 20.48 -4.68
CA LEU A 163 34.65 19.90 -3.53
C LEU A 163 33.97 18.59 -3.05
N THR A 164 32.64 18.57 -3.00
CA THR A 164 31.89 17.36 -2.65
C THR A 164 32.14 16.22 -3.65
N ALA A 165 32.17 16.51 -4.94
CA ALA A 165 32.50 15.51 -5.95
C ALA A 165 33.93 14.99 -5.79
N ARG A 166 34.88 15.89 -5.47
CA ARG A 166 36.25 15.48 -5.17
C ARG A 166 36.32 14.55 -3.97
N GLU A 167 35.57 14.84 -2.91
CA GLU A 167 35.50 13.99 -1.73
C GLU A 167 34.91 12.60 -2.05
N ILE A 168 33.88 12.52 -2.90
CA ILE A 168 33.36 11.25 -3.39
C ILE A 168 34.47 10.44 -4.10
N TYR A 169 35.28 11.07 -4.95
CA TYR A 169 36.39 10.40 -5.62
C TYR A 169 37.49 9.97 -4.64
N ASN A 170 37.80 10.77 -3.63
CA ASN A 170 38.73 10.41 -2.56
C ASN A 170 38.27 9.18 -1.79
N ILE A 171 36.98 9.11 -1.44
CA ILE A 171 36.37 7.93 -0.78
C ILE A 171 36.50 6.70 -1.67
N ARG A 172 36.22 6.80 -2.97
CA ARG A 172 36.34 5.69 -3.92
C ARG A 172 37.79 5.21 -4.03
N ASP A 173 38.74 6.13 -4.10
CA ASP A 173 40.17 5.79 -4.15
C ASP A 173 40.62 5.11 -2.86
N SER A 174 40.22 5.62 -1.70
CA SER A 174 40.47 5.00 -0.39
C SER A 174 39.92 3.57 -0.32
N LYS A 175 38.69 3.36 -0.78
CA LYS A 175 38.12 2.00 -0.84
C LYS A 175 38.93 1.09 -1.76
N ASN A 176 39.32 1.55 -2.93
CA ASN A 176 40.12 0.78 -3.87
C ASN A 176 41.48 0.41 -3.29
N THR A 177 42.13 1.33 -2.59
CA THR A 177 43.41 1.14 -1.91
C THR A 177 43.31 0.09 -0.82
N ILE A 178 42.27 0.14 -0.01
CA ILE A 178 41.97 -0.83 1.05
C ILE A 178 41.69 -2.21 0.44
N LEU A 179 40.82 -2.30 -0.58
CA LEU A 179 40.44 -3.57 -1.21
C LEU A 179 41.61 -4.25 -1.93
N ARG A 180 42.59 -3.48 -2.40
CA ARG A 180 43.84 -3.99 -3.01
C ARG A 180 44.90 -4.37 -2.00
N GLY A 181 44.65 -4.13 -0.70
CA GLY A 181 45.65 -4.39 0.35
C GLY A 181 46.83 -3.41 0.31
N GLN A 182 46.63 -2.23 -0.26
CA GLN A 182 47.68 -1.20 -0.44
C GLN A 182 47.60 -0.05 0.55
N ALA A 183 46.67 -0.11 1.52
CA ALA A 183 46.56 0.87 2.55
C ALA A 183 47.72 0.74 3.55
N GLU A 184 48.32 1.89 3.96
CA GLU A 184 49.41 1.92 4.94
C GLU A 184 49.04 1.24 6.27
N THR A 185 47.76 1.35 6.64
CA THR A 185 47.22 0.71 7.83
C THR A 185 46.02 -0.14 7.45
N MET A 186 46.20 -1.46 7.44
CA MET A 186 45.14 -2.41 7.17
C MET A 186 44.44 -2.85 8.46
N PRO A 187 43.10 -2.98 8.48
CA PRO A 187 42.39 -3.62 9.58
C PRO A 187 42.91 -5.05 9.81
N LYS A 188 43.08 -5.42 11.07
CA LYS A 188 43.72 -6.72 11.47
C LYS A 188 42.82 -7.93 11.21
N ASP A 189 41.52 -7.72 11.07
CA ASP A 189 40.54 -8.80 10.92
C ASP A 189 39.44 -8.40 9.91
N GLY A 190 38.76 -9.42 9.39
CA GLY A 190 37.72 -9.19 8.36
C GLY A 190 36.52 -8.37 8.84
N ALA A 191 36.15 -8.45 10.12
CA ALA A 191 35.02 -7.71 10.66
C ALA A 191 35.32 -6.19 10.74
N SER A 192 36.54 -5.85 11.18
CA SER A 192 37.01 -4.44 11.18
C SER A 192 37.13 -3.90 9.75
N LEU A 193 37.60 -4.71 8.80
CA LEU A 193 37.65 -4.33 7.39
C LEU A 193 36.26 -4.04 6.85
N GLN A 194 35.29 -4.94 7.13
CA GLN A 194 33.90 -4.74 6.69
C GLN A 194 33.30 -3.45 7.28
N LEU A 195 33.52 -3.19 8.55
CA LEU A 195 33.04 -1.96 9.21
C LEU A 195 33.57 -0.70 8.52
N VAL A 196 34.87 -0.67 8.18
CA VAL A 196 35.48 0.47 7.48
C VAL A 196 34.85 0.64 6.09
N ILE A 197 34.73 -0.43 5.31
CA ILE A 197 34.11 -0.39 4.00
C ILE A 197 32.64 0.06 4.07
N ASP A 198 31.89 -0.44 5.03
CA ASP A 198 30.47 -0.05 5.21
C ASP A 198 30.36 1.42 5.58
N GLN A 199 31.25 1.95 6.41
CA GLN A 199 31.28 3.37 6.74
C GLN A 199 31.61 4.25 5.53
N LEU A 200 32.61 3.86 4.73
CA LEU A 200 32.95 4.57 3.49
C LEU A 200 31.83 4.51 2.45
N ASN A 201 31.14 3.39 2.34
CA ASN A 201 29.96 3.23 1.47
C ASN A 201 28.80 4.14 1.94
N LYS A 202 28.60 4.25 3.25
CA LYS A 202 27.58 5.12 3.85
C LYS A 202 27.87 6.59 3.56
N GLN A 203 29.12 7.02 3.72
CA GLN A 203 29.57 8.38 3.42
C GLN A 203 29.41 8.69 1.92
N GLU A 204 29.91 7.81 1.04
CA GLU A 204 29.77 7.99 -0.41
C GLU A 204 28.30 8.10 -0.80
N LYS A 205 27.44 7.19 -0.32
CA LYS A 205 26.00 7.22 -0.60
C LYS A 205 25.35 8.53 -0.18
N ALA A 206 25.67 9.02 1.01
CA ALA A 206 25.13 10.29 1.52
C ALA A 206 25.59 11.49 0.66
N LEU A 207 26.87 11.57 0.32
CA LEU A 207 27.40 12.64 -0.52
C LEU A 207 26.85 12.54 -1.96
N MET A 208 26.69 11.32 -2.49
CA MET A 208 26.07 11.10 -3.79
C MET A 208 24.63 11.60 -3.84
N GLN A 209 23.85 11.43 -2.76
CA GLN A 209 22.47 11.92 -2.68
C GLN A 209 22.37 13.45 -2.80
N ALA A 210 23.44 14.19 -2.44
CA ALA A 210 23.47 15.62 -2.70
C ALA A 210 23.44 15.97 -4.20
N PHE A 211 23.84 15.05 -5.07
CA PHE A 211 23.76 15.20 -6.53
C PHE A 211 22.57 14.47 -7.13
N THR A 212 22.32 13.23 -6.72
CA THR A 212 21.30 12.37 -7.35
C THR A 212 19.90 12.61 -6.78
N GLY A 213 19.80 13.30 -5.64
CA GLY A 213 18.56 13.39 -4.89
C GLY A 213 18.22 12.11 -4.15
N THR A 214 17.00 12.09 -3.62
CA THR A 214 16.43 10.98 -2.88
C THR A 214 15.07 10.60 -3.45
N THR A 215 14.76 9.32 -3.43
CA THR A 215 13.46 8.81 -3.87
C THR A 215 12.84 8.03 -2.73
N ASP A 216 11.70 8.49 -2.27
CA ASP A 216 10.87 7.79 -1.29
C ASP A 216 9.78 6.99 -1.99
N ARG A 217 9.63 5.74 -1.58
CA ARG A 217 8.59 4.84 -2.07
C ARG A 217 7.69 4.45 -0.90
N THR A 218 6.41 4.70 -1.06
CA THR A 218 5.41 4.42 -0.01
C THR A 218 4.25 3.65 -0.61
N ASP A 219 4.09 2.41 -0.17
CA ASP A 219 2.97 1.57 -0.60
C ASP A 219 1.71 1.88 0.18
N LYS A 220 0.59 1.91 -0.53
CA LYS A 220 -0.77 1.99 0.04
C LYS A 220 -1.65 0.92 -0.56
N VAL A 221 -2.51 0.34 0.27
CA VAL A 221 -3.52 -0.63 -0.15
C VAL A 221 -4.87 0.06 -0.24
N PHE A 222 -5.53 -0.08 -1.38
CA PHE A 222 -6.87 0.42 -1.64
C PHE A 222 -7.79 -0.77 -1.87
N THR A 223 -8.68 -1.04 -0.93
CA THR A 223 -9.62 -2.16 -1.00
C THR A 223 -10.94 -1.70 -1.61
N ILE A 224 -11.34 -2.34 -2.68
CA ILE A 224 -12.61 -2.11 -3.38
C ILE A 224 -13.47 -3.35 -3.23
N LEU A 225 -14.71 -3.17 -2.79
CA LEU A 225 -15.66 -4.27 -2.62
C LEU A 225 -16.63 -4.30 -3.80
N VAL A 226 -16.63 -5.39 -4.52
CA VAL A 226 -17.54 -5.65 -5.64
C VAL A 226 -18.53 -6.75 -5.22
N GLU A 227 -19.81 -6.52 -5.49
CA GLU A 227 -20.83 -7.53 -5.30
C GLU A 227 -20.86 -8.44 -6.54
N PRO A 228 -20.57 -9.74 -6.40
CA PRO A 228 -20.59 -10.62 -7.54
C PRO A 228 -22.03 -10.79 -8.06
N SER A 229 -22.22 -10.59 -9.37
CA SER A 229 -23.42 -10.98 -10.09
C SER A 229 -23.10 -12.20 -10.96
N ASN A 230 -24.12 -12.88 -11.50
CA ASN A 230 -23.95 -14.12 -12.26
C ASN A 230 -22.95 -13.98 -13.42
N ASP A 231 -22.95 -12.84 -14.09
CA ASP A 231 -21.95 -12.48 -15.09
C ASP A 231 -21.74 -10.97 -15.06
N THR A 232 -20.68 -10.54 -14.39
CA THR A 232 -20.25 -9.15 -14.43
C THR A 232 -19.20 -9.00 -15.52
N GLN A 233 -19.53 -8.30 -16.60
CA GLN A 233 -18.60 -8.02 -17.69
C GLN A 233 -18.13 -6.58 -17.62
N GLU A 234 -16.82 -6.38 -17.63
CA GLU A 234 -16.15 -5.06 -17.75
C GLU A 234 -16.75 -3.93 -16.88
N GLN A 235 -17.09 -4.25 -15.63
CA GLN A 235 -17.51 -3.23 -14.68
C GLN A 235 -16.29 -2.41 -14.23
N VAL A 236 -16.40 -1.09 -14.22
CA VAL A 236 -15.34 -0.24 -13.64
C VAL A 236 -15.35 -0.42 -12.12
N ALA A 237 -14.27 -0.96 -11.58
CA ALA A 237 -14.09 -1.15 -10.13
C ALA A 237 -13.50 0.08 -9.46
N ALA A 238 -12.52 0.71 -10.11
CA ALA A 238 -11.85 1.93 -9.68
C ALA A 238 -11.28 2.65 -10.90
N ARG A 239 -10.58 3.76 -10.64
CA ARG A 239 -9.77 4.43 -11.65
C ARG A 239 -8.37 4.66 -11.11
N PHE A 240 -7.40 4.80 -11.98
CA PHE A 240 -6.02 5.06 -11.61
C PHE A 240 -5.47 6.24 -12.39
N SER A 241 -4.76 7.11 -11.68
CA SER A 241 -4.02 8.22 -12.26
C SER A 241 -2.58 8.19 -11.74
N THR A 242 -1.61 8.36 -12.61
CA THR A 242 -0.20 8.48 -12.22
C THR A 242 0.06 9.67 -11.30
N GLN A 243 -0.79 10.69 -11.33
CA GLN A 243 -0.65 11.86 -10.46
C GLN A 243 -1.47 11.76 -9.17
N LEU A 244 -2.65 11.15 -9.22
CA LEU A 244 -3.60 11.15 -8.11
C LEU A 244 -3.72 9.81 -7.39
N GLY A 245 -3.17 8.73 -7.97
CA GLY A 245 -3.27 7.37 -7.43
C GLY A 245 -4.59 6.70 -7.78
N VAL A 246 -5.06 5.84 -6.87
CA VAL A 246 -6.34 5.11 -7.03
C VAL A 246 -7.50 6.03 -6.68
N LEU A 247 -8.45 6.11 -7.59
CA LEU A 247 -9.59 7.02 -7.56
C LEU A 247 -10.91 6.25 -7.57
N PRO A 248 -11.98 6.84 -7.04
CA PRO A 248 -13.32 6.26 -7.14
C PRO A 248 -13.81 6.25 -8.60
N THR A 249 -14.77 5.38 -8.89
CA THR A 249 -15.30 5.13 -10.25
C THR A 249 -15.86 6.37 -10.96
N ASN A 250 -16.37 7.33 -10.21
CA ASN A 250 -16.96 8.58 -10.73
C ASN A 250 -15.92 9.68 -11.03
N ASN A 251 -14.67 9.51 -10.65
CA ASN A 251 -13.62 10.50 -10.92
C ASN A 251 -12.94 10.20 -12.26
N LEU A 252 -13.25 10.99 -13.28
CA LEU A 252 -12.76 10.80 -14.64
C LEU A 252 -11.30 11.25 -14.86
N ALA A 253 -10.60 11.72 -13.83
CA ALA A 253 -9.19 12.14 -13.93
C ALA A 253 -8.21 10.94 -13.99
N GLY A 254 -8.70 9.70 -13.93
CA GLY A 254 -7.91 8.49 -14.04
C GLY A 254 -8.48 7.48 -15.04
N ASP A 255 -7.60 6.60 -15.51
CA ASP A 255 -7.97 5.50 -16.39
C ASP A 255 -8.75 4.42 -15.64
N PRO A 256 -9.73 3.78 -16.26
CA PRO A 256 -10.57 2.80 -15.59
C PRO A 256 -9.83 1.49 -15.33
N ILE A 257 -10.01 0.94 -14.13
CA ILE A 257 -9.66 -0.41 -13.75
C ILE A 257 -10.95 -1.25 -13.84
N TYR A 258 -10.95 -2.22 -14.73
CA TYR A 258 -12.12 -3.06 -14.96
C TYR A 258 -12.05 -4.35 -14.14
N VAL A 259 -13.22 -4.81 -13.71
CA VAL A 259 -13.41 -6.14 -13.15
C VAL A 259 -14.42 -6.91 -13.97
N SER A 260 -14.09 -8.16 -14.27
CA SER A 260 -15.00 -9.12 -14.88
C SER A 260 -15.10 -10.34 -13.98
N ILE A 261 -16.32 -10.76 -13.67
CA ILE A 261 -16.60 -11.94 -12.86
C ILE A 261 -17.42 -12.88 -13.70
N ARG A 262 -16.92 -14.11 -13.91
CA ARG A 262 -17.60 -15.13 -14.69
C ARG A 262 -17.96 -16.30 -13.80
N ASN A 263 -19.22 -16.73 -13.87
CA ASN A 263 -19.65 -17.97 -13.23
C ASN A 263 -19.15 -19.18 -14.06
N THR A 264 -18.29 -20.00 -13.47
CA THR A 264 -17.76 -21.21 -14.08
C THR A 264 -18.34 -22.49 -13.47
N SER A 265 -19.41 -22.38 -12.66
CA SER A 265 -20.04 -23.53 -12.02
C SER A 265 -20.61 -24.47 -13.06
N THR A 266 -20.18 -25.72 -13.01
CA THR A 266 -20.74 -26.84 -13.82
C THR A 266 -21.80 -27.63 -13.07
N LEU A 267 -22.03 -27.30 -11.79
CA LEU A 267 -23.06 -27.99 -11.00
C LEU A 267 -24.44 -27.48 -11.40
N PRO A 268 -25.45 -28.43 -11.57
CA PRO A 268 -26.81 -28.02 -11.82
C PRO A 268 -27.28 -27.14 -10.65
N MET A 269 -27.90 -26.01 -10.98
CA MET A 269 -28.56 -25.19 -9.96
C MET A 269 -29.68 -26.04 -9.33
N PRO A 270 -29.85 -25.98 -7.98
CA PRO A 270 -31.02 -26.56 -7.35
C PRO A 270 -32.26 -25.98 -8.03
N GLU A 271 -33.24 -26.82 -8.37
CA GLU A 271 -34.50 -26.36 -8.92
C GLU A 271 -35.12 -25.36 -7.92
N GLU A 272 -35.26 -24.13 -8.36
CA GLU A 272 -35.93 -23.09 -7.55
C GLU A 272 -37.37 -23.56 -7.31
N ASP A 273 -37.72 -23.67 -6.04
CA ASP A 273 -39.13 -23.79 -5.66
C ASP A 273 -39.86 -22.55 -6.22
N LYS A 274 -40.67 -22.73 -7.28
CA LYS A 274 -41.35 -21.68 -8.04
C LYS A 274 -42.22 -20.73 -7.20
N LYS A 275 -42.20 -20.87 -5.88
CA LYS A 275 -42.95 -20.05 -4.91
C LYS A 275 -42.13 -18.99 -4.18
N LYS A 276 -40.78 -18.91 -4.37
CA LYS A 276 -39.93 -17.85 -3.79
C LYS A 276 -39.00 -17.30 -4.83
N LYS A 277 -39.47 -16.31 -5.59
CA LYS A 277 -38.59 -15.36 -6.27
C LYS A 277 -37.84 -14.51 -5.22
N LYS A 278 -36.72 -14.99 -4.72
CA LYS A 278 -35.66 -14.19 -4.14
C LYS A 278 -34.35 -14.68 -4.70
N ASN A 279 -33.65 -13.79 -5.37
CA ASN A 279 -32.29 -14.00 -5.87
C ASN A 279 -31.33 -14.25 -4.70
N ASP A 280 -31.30 -15.45 -4.16
CA ASP A 280 -30.30 -15.90 -3.20
C ASP A 280 -29.19 -16.64 -3.98
N GLY A 281 -28.48 -15.90 -4.82
CA GLY A 281 -27.29 -16.43 -5.50
C GLY A 281 -26.17 -16.68 -4.49
N TRP A 282 -25.80 -17.92 -4.29
CA TRP A 282 -24.60 -18.30 -3.56
C TRP A 282 -23.41 -18.27 -4.52
N TYR A 283 -22.45 -17.40 -4.25
CA TYR A 283 -21.22 -17.34 -5.03
C TYR A 283 -20.08 -17.80 -4.15
N ASN A 284 -19.37 -18.82 -4.61
CA ASN A 284 -18.19 -19.33 -3.92
C ASN A 284 -16.98 -19.02 -4.81
N VAL A 285 -16.20 -18.01 -4.43
CA VAL A 285 -15.00 -17.60 -5.14
C VAL A 285 -13.80 -17.86 -4.23
N SER A 286 -12.86 -18.66 -4.63
CA SER A 286 -11.66 -18.92 -3.85
C SER A 286 -10.40 -18.71 -4.67
N SER A 287 -9.61 -17.72 -4.27
CA SER A 287 -8.29 -17.31 -4.77
C SER A 287 -8.22 -16.65 -6.16
N PRO A 288 -7.19 -15.82 -6.44
CA PRO A 288 -7.25 -14.79 -7.47
C PRO A 288 -7.34 -15.26 -8.92
N ASN A 289 -7.17 -16.54 -9.18
CA ASN A 289 -7.25 -17.05 -10.55
C ASN A 289 -8.28 -18.15 -10.76
N PHE A 290 -8.49 -19.01 -9.78
CA PHE A 290 -9.50 -20.06 -9.82
C PHE A 290 -9.98 -20.41 -8.42
N SER A 291 -11.28 -20.63 -8.25
CA SER A 291 -11.77 -21.34 -7.08
C SER A 291 -11.24 -22.78 -7.10
N LYS A 292 -10.95 -23.38 -5.94
CA LYS A 292 -10.53 -24.80 -5.85
C LYS A 292 -11.55 -25.77 -6.46
N ASP A 293 -12.80 -25.33 -6.55
CA ASP A 293 -13.91 -26.04 -7.18
C ASP A 293 -14.20 -25.60 -8.63
N GLY A 294 -13.40 -24.67 -9.18
CA GLY A 294 -13.49 -24.22 -10.56
C GLY A 294 -14.73 -23.38 -10.90
N LYS A 295 -15.46 -22.84 -9.89
CA LYS A 295 -16.76 -22.20 -10.13
C LYS A 295 -16.67 -20.77 -10.67
N TYR A 296 -15.64 -20.02 -10.28
CA TYR A 296 -15.52 -18.61 -10.66
C TYR A 296 -14.11 -18.26 -11.11
N LEU A 297 -14.04 -17.36 -12.08
CA LEU A 297 -12.82 -16.75 -12.58
C LEU A 297 -12.99 -15.23 -12.47
N VAL A 298 -12.07 -14.59 -11.74
CA VAL A 298 -12.06 -13.13 -11.56
C VAL A 298 -10.88 -12.54 -12.32
N PHE A 299 -11.16 -11.60 -13.21
CA PHE A 299 -10.17 -10.83 -13.92
C PHE A 299 -10.21 -9.39 -13.43
N VAL A 300 -9.05 -8.85 -13.13
CA VAL A 300 -8.87 -7.44 -12.89
C VAL A 300 -7.85 -6.92 -13.90
N SER A 301 -8.21 -5.89 -14.65
CA SER A 301 -7.32 -5.27 -15.62
C SER A 301 -7.33 -3.76 -15.46
N ALA A 302 -6.13 -3.16 -15.54
CA ALA A 302 -5.94 -1.75 -15.70
C ALA A 302 -5.46 -1.50 -17.13
N ARG A 303 -6.08 -0.55 -17.83
CA ARG A 303 -5.53 -0.02 -19.08
C ARG A 303 -4.65 1.16 -18.68
N THR A 304 -3.34 1.01 -18.88
CA THR A 304 -2.34 2.08 -18.73
C THR A 304 -2.18 2.84 -20.02
#